data_c8f15d56f0c46bf5def833f4cf132d90
#
_entry.id   c8f15d56f0c46bf5def833f4cf132d90
#
_cell.length_a   1.000
_cell.length_b   1.000
_cell.length_c   1.000
_cell.angle_alpha   90.00
_cell.angle_beta   90.00
_cell.angle_gamma   90.00
#
_symmetry.space_group_name_H-M   'P 1'
#
loop_
_entity.id
_entity.type
_entity.pdbx_description
1 polymer ?
#
loop_
_entity_poly.entity_id
_entity_poly.type
_entity_poly.pdbx_seq_one_letter_code
_entity_poly.pdbx_strand_id
1 'polypeptide(L)'
;MAQRPEWVDHLIGWHVYPLGFVGAPMHPESQEVSHRLGHLEVWLDHVVALGCSGLVLGPVFSSASHGYDTLNYFTIDPRLGDDADFDHLLQAAHDRGLSVLVDGVFNHVSSGHHIAQDAQNAGPDSEAGRMVRWRDGQLDVFEGHGGLIALNHDNPAVRELITQVMNYWCDRGVDGWRLDAAYCVNPEFWAAVLPAVREKHPDCLLYTSDAADE
;
A
#
# COMPACT_ATOMS: atom_id res chain seq x y z
N MET A 1 -22.13 10.68 -8.07
CA MET A 1 -21.40 9.53 -7.48
C MET A 1 -20.57 8.93 -8.59
N ALA A 2 -19.27 8.79 -8.42
CA ALA A 2 -18.45 8.07 -9.41
C ALA A 2 -18.95 6.63 -9.49
N GLN A 3 -19.18 6.13 -10.70
CA GLN A 3 -19.71 4.80 -10.94
C GLN A 3 -18.62 3.79 -10.56
N ARG A 4 -18.97 2.76 -9.78
CA ARG A 4 -18.06 1.66 -9.44
C ARG A 4 -17.70 0.90 -10.71
N PRO A 5 -16.42 0.48 -10.93
CA PRO A 5 -16.06 -0.33 -12.09
C PRO A 5 -16.87 -1.63 -12.17
N GLU A 6 -17.29 -2.04 -13.35
CA GLU A 6 -18.15 -3.23 -13.54
C GLU A 6 -17.50 -4.52 -13.04
N TRP A 7 -16.18 -4.66 -13.20
CA TRP A 7 -15.45 -5.86 -12.77
C TRP A 7 -15.51 -6.12 -11.27
N VAL A 8 -15.75 -5.06 -10.47
CA VAL A 8 -15.86 -5.14 -9.00
C VAL A 8 -17.09 -5.92 -8.56
N ASP A 9 -18.18 -5.92 -9.35
CA ASP A 9 -19.43 -6.58 -8.99
C ASP A 9 -19.30 -8.11 -8.90
N HIS A 10 -18.26 -8.65 -9.53
CA HIS A 10 -17.97 -10.07 -9.59
C HIS A 10 -16.61 -10.43 -8.97
N LEU A 11 -15.98 -9.48 -8.27
CA LEU A 11 -14.66 -9.70 -7.68
C LEU A 11 -14.74 -10.72 -6.54
N ILE A 12 -13.99 -11.80 -6.68
CA ILE A 12 -13.66 -12.75 -5.61
C ILE A 12 -12.15 -12.70 -5.46
N GLY A 13 -11.68 -12.03 -4.38
CA GLY A 13 -10.26 -11.82 -4.15
C GLY A 13 -9.61 -12.96 -3.38
N TRP A 14 -8.47 -13.45 -3.85
CA TRP A 14 -7.56 -14.27 -3.08
C TRP A 14 -6.55 -13.36 -2.39
N HIS A 15 -6.68 -13.23 -1.07
CA HIS A 15 -5.81 -12.36 -0.29
C HIS A 15 -4.61 -13.13 0.24
N VAL A 16 -3.41 -12.58 0.00
CA VAL A 16 -2.15 -13.18 0.42
C VAL A 16 -1.23 -12.13 1.04
N TYR A 17 -0.56 -12.51 2.13
CA TYR A 17 0.53 -11.70 2.71
C TYR A 17 1.86 -12.12 2.07
N PRO A 18 2.42 -11.32 1.13
CA PRO A 18 3.49 -11.77 0.24
C PRO A 18 4.77 -12.15 1.00
N LEU A 19 5.25 -11.33 1.94
CA LEU A 19 6.48 -11.61 2.68
C LEU A 19 6.44 -12.98 3.38
N GLY A 20 5.33 -13.27 4.06
CA GLY A 20 5.13 -14.56 4.73
C GLY A 20 4.98 -15.70 3.73
N PHE A 21 4.21 -15.49 2.65
CA PHE A 21 3.93 -16.50 1.66
C PHE A 21 5.18 -17.00 0.93
N VAL A 22 6.09 -16.08 0.57
CA VAL A 22 7.34 -16.42 -0.12
C VAL A 22 8.49 -16.76 0.83
N GLY A 23 8.22 -16.84 2.15
CA GLY A 23 9.24 -17.15 3.16
C GLY A 23 10.35 -16.08 3.28
N ALA A 24 9.99 -14.81 3.08
CA ALA A 24 10.92 -13.71 3.26
C ALA A 24 11.25 -13.50 4.75
N PRO A 25 12.52 -13.19 5.12
CA PRO A 25 12.88 -12.93 6.50
C PRO A 25 12.25 -11.63 6.99
N MET A 26 11.73 -11.62 8.23
CA MET A 26 11.15 -10.42 8.83
C MET A 26 12.19 -9.29 8.99
N HIS A 27 13.39 -9.64 9.39
CA HIS A 27 14.53 -8.74 9.55
C HIS A 27 15.66 -9.21 8.63
N PRO A 28 15.80 -8.61 7.44
CA PRO A 28 16.82 -9.02 6.49
C PRO A 28 18.20 -8.60 6.97
N GLU A 29 19.21 -9.45 6.75
CA GLU A 29 20.60 -9.14 7.03
C GLU A 29 21.22 -8.23 5.96
N SER A 30 20.63 -8.18 4.78
CA SER A 30 21.05 -7.34 3.66
C SER A 30 19.83 -6.74 2.93
N GLN A 31 20.09 -5.69 2.15
CA GLN A 31 19.12 -5.06 1.25
C GLN A 31 19.24 -5.57 -0.19
N GLU A 32 19.91 -6.71 -0.39
CA GLU A 32 20.00 -7.34 -1.71
C GLU A 32 18.64 -7.86 -2.17
N VAL A 33 18.37 -7.67 -3.47
CA VAL A 33 17.13 -8.14 -4.08
C VAL A 33 17.09 -9.67 -4.12
N SER A 34 15.98 -10.23 -3.68
CA SER A 34 15.76 -11.68 -3.54
C SER A 34 14.58 -12.18 -4.38
N HIS A 35 14.54 -12.01 -5.65
CA HIS A 35 13.54 -12.41 -6.67
C HIS A 35 12.56 -13.53 -6.26
N ARG A 36 11.75 -13.30 -5.19
CA ARG A 36 10.83 -14.31 -4.62
C ARG A 36 9.40 -14.24 -5.17
N LEU A 37 9.02 -13.14 -5.86
CA LEU A 37 7.67 -12.99 -6.41
C LEU A 37 7.31 -14.07 -7.42
N GLY A 38 8.29 -14.65 -8.11
CA GLY A 38 8.09 -15.81 -8.96
C GLY A 38 7.50 -17.04 -8.23
N HIS A 39 7.71 -17.16 -6.90
CA HIS A 39 7.04 -18.20 -6.11
C HIS A 39 5.53 -17.96 -6.01
N LEU A 40 5.09 -16.73 -5.93
CA LEU A 40 3.67 -16.39 -5.93
C LEU A 40 3.04 -16.64 -7.30
N GLU A 41 3.76 -16.35 -8.38
CA GLU A 41 3.27 -16.54 -9.75
C GLU A 41 2.83 -17.97 -10.05
N VAL A 42 3.56 -18.98 -9.55
CA VAL A 42 3.21 -20.39 -9.79
C VAL A 42 1.87 -20.81 -9.16
N TRP A 43 1.31 -19.98 -8.27
CA TRP A 43 0.01 -20.20 -7.64
C TRP A 43 -1.17 -19.57 -8.39
N LEU A 44 -0.92 -18.72 -9.40
CA LEU A 44 -2.00 -17.98 -10.09
C LEU A 44 -3.00 -18.91 -10.75
N ASP A 45 -2.56 -20.03 -11.34
CA ASP A 45 -3.46 -21.03 -11.93
C ASP A 45 -4.35 -21.69 -10.86
N HIS A 46 -3.83 -21.89 -9.64
CA HIS A 46 -4.62 -22.36 -8.52
C HIS A 46 -5.66 -21.31 -8.07
N VAL A 47 -5.31 -20.03 -8.03
CA VAL A 47 -6.23 -18.93 -7.72
C VAL A 47 -7.41 -18.91 -8.70
N VAL A 48 -7.13 -19.05 -9.99
CA VAL A 48 -8.17 -19.18 -11.04
C VAL A 48 -9.02 -20.44 -10.84
N ALA A 49 -8.40 -21.57 -10.53
CA ALA A 49 -9.10 -22.84 -10.29
C ALA A 49 -10.03 -22.80 -9.07
N LEU A 50 -9.74 -21.96 -8.08
CA LEU A 50 -10.63 -21.67 -6.94
C LEU A 50 -11.85 -20.80 -7.32
N GLY A 51 -11.89 -20.27 -8.53
CA GLY A 51 -12.94 -19.35 -8.99
C GLY A 51 -12.72 -17.89 -8.56
N CYS A 52 -11.51 -17.55 -8.11
CA CYS A 52 -11.16 -16.17 -7.82
C CYS A 52 -10.93 -15.38 -9.12
N SER A 53 -11.28 -14.10 -9.10
CA SER A 53 -11.08 -13.13 -10.18
C SER A 53 -10.16 -11.99 -9.79
N GLY A 54 -9.61 -12.02 -8.57
CA GLY A 54 -8.67 -11.02 -8.10
C GLY A 54 -7.60 -11.58 -7.18
N LEU A 55 -6.42 -10.99 -7.28
CA LEU A 55 -5.29 -11.20 -6.40
C LEU A 55 -5.16 -9.97 -5.49
N VAL A 56 -5.35 -10.14 -4.19
CA VAL A 56 -5.20 -9.06 -3.19
C VAL A 56 -3.89 -9.28 -2.46
N LEU A 57 -2.93 -8.41 -2.72
CA LEU A 57 -1.60 -8.48 -2.11
C LEU A 57 -1.57 -7.63 -0.84
N GLY A 58 -1.21 -8.23 0.30
CA GLY A 58 -0.73 -7.50 1.45
C GLY A 58 0.48 -6.62 1.08
N PRO A 59 1.08 -5.87 2.02
CA PRO A 59 2.10 -4.88 1.68
C PRO A 59 3.24 -5.45 0.83
N VAL A 60 3.53 -4.77 -0.29
CA VAL A 60 4.60 -5.13 -1.25
C VAL A 60 5.71 -4.10 -1.31
N PHE A 61 5.51 -2.91 -0.73
CA PHE A 61 6.48 -1.82 -0.80
C PHE A 61 7.60 -2.01 0.21
N SER A 62 8.75 -1.39 -0.07
CA SER A 62 9.92 -1.40 0.82
C SER A 62 9.53 -1.08 2.26
N SER A 63 9.88 -1.96 3.18
CA SER A 63 9.49 -1.89 4.58
C SER A 63 10.62 -2.26 5.53
N ALA A 64 10.50 -1.84 6.79
CA ALA A 64 11.52 -2.11 7.79
C ALA A 64 11.48 -3.56 8.29
N SER A 65 10.27 -4.16 8.38
CA SER A 65 10.11 -5.54 8.86
C SER A 65 8.91 -6.26 8.23
N HIS A 66 7.70 -5.96 8.70
CA HIS A 66 6.49 -6.75 8.39
C HIS A 66 5.66 -6.22 7.20
N GLY A 67 6.13 -5.23 6.46
CA GLY A 67 5.41 -4.67 5.34
C GLY A 67 4.51 -3.47 5.69
N TYR A 68 3.89 -3.49 6.87
CA TYR A 68 3.05 -2.37 7.35
C TYR A 68 3.88 -1.20 7.94
N ASP A 69 5.19 -1.31 7.94
CA ASP A 69 6.16 -0.30 8.37
C ASP A 69 6.94 0.22 7.16
N THR A 70 6.24 0.87 6.25
CA THR A 70 6.73 1.34 4.96
C THR A 70 7.94 2.27 5.10
N LEU A 71 9.00 1.99 4.35
CA LEU A 71 10.21 2.83 4.19
C LEU A 71 10.20 3.64 2.90
N ASN A 72 9.61 3.10 1.84
CA ASN A 72 9.49 3.77 0.55
C ASN A 72 8.28 3.24 -0.23
N TYR A 73 7.38 4.13 -0.60
CA TYR A 73 6.16 3.80 -1.35
C TYR A 73 6.40 3.53 -2.85
N PHE A 74 7.55 3.92 -3.39
CA PHE A 74 7.81 3.88 -4.83
C PHE A 74 8.74 2.73 -5.25
N THR A 75 9.06 1.82 -4.34
CA THR A 75 9.92 0.66 -4.62
C THR A 75 9.33 -0.59 -4.01
N ILE A 76 9.46 -1.70 -4.72
CA ILE A 76 9.10 -3.02 -4.20
C ILE A 76 10.08 -3.40 -3.07
N ASP A 77 9.60 -4.15 -2.09
CA ASP A 77 10.43 -4.66 -1.01
C ASP A 77 11.51 -5.61 -1.57
N PRO A 78 12.79 -5.34 -1.35
CA PRO A 78 13.89 -6.15 -1.92
C PRO A 78 13.86 -7.61 -1.49
N ARG A 79 13.15 -7.93 -0.40
CA ARG A 79 12.92 -9.33 0.02
C ARG A 79 11.90 -10.05 -0.86
N LEU A 80 11.08 -9.33 -1.60
CA LEU A 80 10.12 -9.87 -2.58
C LEU A 80 10.71 -9.92 -3.98
N GLY A 81 11.36 -8.86 -4.39
CA GLY A 81 11.89 -8.69 -5.73
C GLY A 81 12.23 -7.25 -6.04
N ASP A 82 12.31 -6.94 -7.31
CA ASP A 82 12.41 -5.59 -7.84
C ASP A 82 11.15 -5.21 -8.64
N ASP A 83 11.19 -4.03 -9.22
CA ASP A 83 10.10 -3.51 -10.05
C ASP A 83 9.81 -4.40 -11.27
N ALA A 84 10.83 -5.06 -11.84
CA ALA A 84 10.65 -5.95 -12.99
C ALA A 84 9.96 -7.26 -12.58
N ASP A 85 10.29 -7.80 -11.40
CA ASP A 85 9.58 -8.97 -10.85
C ASP A 85 8.11 -8.67 -10.60
N PHE A 86 7.83 -7.45 -10.11
CA PHE A 86 6.45 -7.03 -9.84
C PHE A 86 5.65 -6.80 -11.13
N ASP A 87 6.24 -6.13 -12.13
CA ASP A 87 5.62 -5.97 -13.45
C ASP A 87 5.32 -7.33 -14.10
N HIS A 88 6.25 -8.29 -13.95
CA HIS A 88 6.04 -9.65 -14.45
C HIS A 88 4.87 -10.35 -13.75
N LEU A 89 4.77 -10.24 -12.43
CA LEU A 89 3.64 -10.78 -11.65
C LEU A 89 2.31 -10.15 -12.07
N LEU A 90 2.27 -8.82 -12.25
CA LEU A 90 1.08 -8.11 -12.73
C LEU A 90 0.64 -8.64 -14.10
N GLN A 91 1.57 -8.73 -15.06
CA GLN A 91 1.27 -9.25 -16.39
C GLN A 91 0.77 -10.69 -16.34
N ALA A 92 1.44 -11.56 -15.55
CA ALA A 92 1.05 -12.97 -15.40
C ALA A 92 -0.34 -13.12 -14.78
N ALA A 93 -0.74 -12.24 -13.85
CA ALA A 93 -2.07 -12.21 -13.27
C ALA A 93 -3.12 -11.75 -14.30
N HIS A 94 -2.85 -10.65 -15.02
CA HIS A 94 -3.73 -10.13 -16.05
C HIS A 94 -3.94 -11.10 -17.21
N ASP A 95 -2.91 -11.82 -17.65
CA ASP A 95 -3.00 -12.85 -18.68
C ASP A 95 -3.97 -13.98 -18.29
N ARG A 96 -4.24 -14.15 -17.01
CA ARG A 96 -5.19 -15.10 -16.43
C ARG A 96 -6.56 -14.51 -16.10
N GLY A 97 -6.75 -13.21 -16.38
CA GLY A 97 -7.99 -12.48 -16.08
C GLY A 97 -8.15 -12.13 -14.60
N LEU A 98 -7.06 -12.12 -13.83
CA LEU A 98 -7.07 -11.68 -12.43
C LEU A 98 -6.79 -10.19 -12.34
N SER A 99 -7.64 -9.45 -11.66
CA SER A 99 -7.33 -8.06 -11.24
C SER A 99 -6.40 -8.09 -10.03
N VAL A 100 -5.44 -7.15 -9.96
CA VAL A 100 -4.48 -7.08 -8.86
C VAL A 100 -4.72 -5.86 -7.99
N LEU A 101 -4.96 -6.10 -6.71
CA LEU A 101 -5.07 -5.07 -5.68
C LEU A 101 -3.86 -5.15 -4.76
N VAL A 102 -3.37 -3.98 -4.31
CA VAL A 102 -2.26 -3.88 -3.37
C VAL A 102 -2.66 -3.15 -2.09
N ASP A 103 -1.99 -3.44 -0.99
CA ASP A 103 -2.20 -2.75 0.28
C ASP A 103 -1.62 -1.33 0.25
N GLY A 104 -2.49 -0.36 0.54
CA GLY A 104 -2.12 1.02 0.79
C GLY A 104 -2.03 1.29 2.28
N VAL A 105 -0.84 1.18 2.85
CA VAL A 105 -0.56 1.53 4.25
C VAL A 105 -0.33 3.03 4.33
N PHE A 106 -1.42 3.81 4.33
CA PHE A 106 -1.37 5.26 4.20
C PHE A 106 -1.69 6.01 5.49
N ASN A 107 -2.02 5.30 6.57
CA ASN A 107 -2.25 5.92 7.88
C ASN A 107 -0.93 6.31 8.56
N HIS A 108 0.13 5.55 8.36
CA HIS A 108 1.40 5.70 9.04
C HIS A 108 2.57 5.24 8.14
N VAL A 109 3.78 5.58 8.55
CA VAL A 109 5.03 5.13 7.94
C VAL A 109 5.98 4.59 9.02
N SER A 110 7.00 3.84 8.62
CA SER A 110 8.08 3.47 9.53
C SER A 110 8.76 4.71 10.12
N SER A 111 9.24 4.62 11.36
CA SER A 111 10.13 5.61 11.95
C SER A 111 11.43 5.79 11.14
N GLY A 112 11.81 4.80 10.32
CA GLY A 112 12.92 4.86 9.38
C GLY A 112 12.60 5.55 8.05
N HIS A 113 11.34 5.83 7.75
CA HIS A 113 10.94 6.54 6.53
C HIS A 113 11.47 7.98 6.54
N HIS A 114 11.95 8.48 5.38
CA HIS A 114 12.53 9.83 5.30
C HIS A 114 11.58 10.92 5.83
N ILE A 115 10.26 10.82 5.58
CA ILE A 115 9.26 11.76 6.10
C ILE A 115 9.30 11.83 7.64
N ALA A 116 9.39 10.68 8.32
CA ALA A 116 9.46 10.63 9.78
C ALA A 116 10.79 11.18 10.30
N GLN A 117 11.89 10.84 9.64
CA GLN A 117 13.23 11.30 10.02
C GLN A 117 13.39 12.80 9.80
N ASP A 118 12.96 13.33 8.65
CA ASP A 118 13.01 14.75 8.35
C ASP A 118 12.15 15.56 9.31
N ALA A 119 10.95 15.06 9.64
CA ALA A 119 10.08 15.68 10.64
C ALA A 119 10.73 15.69 12.03
N GLN A 120 11.31 14.57 12.47
CA GLN A 120 12.00 14.46 13.76
C GLN A 120 13.16 15.45 13.88
N ASN A 121 13.92 15.64 12.80
CA ASN A 121 15.09 16.51 12.77
C ASN A 121 14.71 17.99 12.70
N ALA A 122 13.65 18.34 11.96
CA ALA A 122 13.27 19.71 11.69
C ALA A 122 12.27 20.29 12.71
N GLY A 123 11.56 19.43 13.45
CA GLY A 123 10.57 19.80 14.47
C GLY A 123 9.18 20.14 13.92
N PRO A 124 8.17 20.26 14.81
CA PRO A 124 6.75 20.32 14.46
C PRO A 124 6.33 21.51 13.61
N ASP A 125 7.00 22.64 13.75
CA ASP A 125 6.65 23.89 13.06
C ASP A 125 7.21 23.97 11.63
N SER A 126 8.11 23.07 11.27
CA SER A 126 8.71 22.98 9.93
C SER A 126 7.75 22.42 8.89
N GLU A 127 8.07 22.59 7.61
CA GLU A 127 7.33 21.98 6.51
C GLU A 127 7.37 20.43 6.61
N ALA A 128 8.55 19.86 6.86
CA ALA A 128 8.72 18.43 7.08
C ALA A 128 7.94 17.95 8.31
N GLY A 129 7.99 18.71 9.42
CA GLY A 129 7.27 18.37 10.64
C GLY A 129 5.75 18.30 10.46
N ARG A 130 5.20 19.10 9.56
CA ARG A 130 3.76 19.10 9.28
C ARG A 130 3.27 17.91 8.47
N MET A 131 4.18 17.08 7.94
CA MET A 131 3.83 15.84 7.24
C MET A 131 3.34 14.74 8.18
N VAL A 132 3.68 14.83 9.46
CA VAL A 132 3.35 13.82 10.49
C VAL A 132 2.55 14.45 11.62
N ARG A 133 1.89 13.62 12.41
CA ARG A 133 1.21 14.08 13.64
C ARG A 133 2.20 14.19 14.79
N TRP A 134 1.89 15.12 15.69
CA TRP A 134 2.63 15.35 16.93
C TRP A 134 1.69 15.28 18.12
N ARG A 135 2.18 14.68 19.20
CA ARG A 135 1.48 14.63 20.49
C ARG A 135 2.48 14.93 21.60
N ASP A 136 2.20 15.90 22.43
CA ASP A 136 3.06 16.32 23.57
C ASP A 136 4.53 16.58 23.16
N GLY A 137 4.73 17.17 21.97
CA GLY A 137 6.06 17.52 21.45
C GLY A 137 6.86 16.33 20.89
N GLN A 138 6.25 15.16 20.78
CA GLN A 138 6.83 13.95 20.15
C GLN A 138 6.04 13.53 18.93
N LEU A 139 6.65 12.76 18.04
CA LEU A 139 5.95 12.15 16.91
C LEU A 139 4.83 11.24 17.42
N ASP A 140 3.60 11.43 16.92
CA ASP A 140 2.47 10.57 17.25
C ASP A 140 2.61 9.22 16.55
N VAL A 141 2.23 8.15 17.25
CA VAL A 141 2.38 6.78 16.78
C VAL A 141 1.03 6.09 16.62
N PHE A 142 0.95 5.19 15.65
CA PHE A 142 -0.24 4.40 15.41
C PHE A 142 -0.42 3.36 16.53
N GLU A 143 -1.55 3.46 17.26
CA GLU A 143 -1.98 2.49 18.30
C GLU A 143 -0.91 2.14 19.35
N GLY A 144 -0.01 3.08 19.64
CA GLY A 144 1.07 2.85 20.62
C GLY A 144 2.30 2.12 20.07
N HIS A 145 2.33 1.80 18.78
CA HIS A 145 3.47 1.16 18.11
C HIS A 145 4.54 2.20 17.76
N GLY A 146 5.58 2.31 18.60
CA GLY A 146 6.62 3.34 18.51
C GLY A 146 7.41 3.39 17.19
N GLY A 147 7.36 2.32 16.39
CA GLY A 147 7.97 2.26 15.05
C GLY A 147 7.09 2.78 13.91
N LEU A 148 5.80 3.08 14.18
CA LEU A 148 4.80 3.47 13.18
C LEU A 148 4.36 4.90 13.39
N ILE A 149 4.90 5.83 12.62
CA ILE A 149 4.66 7.28 12.75
C ILE A 149 3.43 7.68 11.97
N ALA A 150 2.45 8.27 12.65
CA ALA A 150 1.19 8.67 12.04
C ALA A 150 1.37 9.86 11.08
N LEU A 151 0.87 9.71 9.85
CA LEU A 151 0.85 10.80 8.87
C LEU A 151 -0.21 11.85 9.23
N ASN A 152 0.05 13.09 8.86
CA ASN A 152 -0.88 14.19 9.07
C ASN A 152 -1.80 14.39 7.87
N HIS A 153 -2.95 13.70 7.87
CA HIS A 153 -3.93 13.72 6.78
C HIS A 153 -4.63 15.07 6.59
N ASP A 154 -4.51 16.00 7.55
CA ASP A 154 -5.00 17.36 7.38
C ASP A 154 -4.05 18.21 6.51
N ASN A 155 -2.83 17.74 6.28
CA ASN A 155 -1.85 18.41 5.43
C ASN A 155 -2.10 18.08 3.93
N PRO A 156 -2.32 19.10 3.07
CA PRO A 156 -2.48 18.89 1.64
C PRO A 156 -1.32 18.14 0.96
N ALA A 157 -0.09 18.32 1.46
CA ALA A 157 1.09 17.63 0.91
C ALA A 157 1.04 16.11 1.15
N VAL A 158 0.45 15.64 2.26
CA VAL A 158 0.22 14.21 2.50
C VAL A 158 -0.81 13.67 1.52
N ARG A 159 -1.88 14.43 1.27
CA ARG A 159 -2.89 14.05 0.26
C ARG A 159 -2.28 13.94 -1.13
N GLU A 160 -1.46 14.92 -1.51
CA GLU A 160 -0.77 14.91 -2.81
C GLU A 160 0.17 13.71 -2.93
N LEU A 161 0.98 13.42 -1.91
CA LEU A 161 1.86 12.26 -1.86
C LEU A 161 1.08 10.96 -2.08
N ILE A 162 0.00 10.74 -1.33
CA ILE A 162 -0.79 9.50 -1.44
C ILE A 162 -1.44 9.39 -2.81
N THR A 163 -1.96 10.49 -3.36
CA THR A 163 -2.48 10.51 -4.73
C THR A 163 -1.40 10.15 -5.75
N GLN A 164 -0.19 10.66 -5.59
CA GLN A 164 0.96 10.35 -6.47
C GLN A 164 1.34 8.88 -6.37
N VAL A 165 1.42 8.32 -5.16
CA VAL A 165 1.71 6.89 -4.95
C VAL A 165 0.67 6.01 -5.64
N MET A 166 -0.61 6.31 -5.42
CA MET A 166 -1.69 5.53 -6.02
C MET A 166 -1.66 5.58 -7.54
N ASN A 167 -1.48 6.77 -8.12
CA ASN A 167 -1.35 6.93 -9.57
C ASN A 167 -0.13 6.22 -10.15
N TYR A 168 1.02 6.31 -9.46
CA TYR A 168 2.27 5.66 -9.91
C TYR A 168 2.09 4.16 -10.12
N TRP A 169 1.47 3.47 -9.16
CA TRP A 169 1.27 2.03 -9.25
C TRP A 169 0.11 1.64 -10.17
N CYS A 170 -0.94 2.46 -10.27
CA CYS A 170 -1.98 2.27 -11.28
C CYS A 170 -1.43 2.48 -12.71
N ASP A 171 -0.52 3.43 -12.93
CA ASP A 171 0.20 3.60 -14.21
C ASP A 171 1.02 2.35 -14.58
N ARG A 172 1.44 1.55 -13.60
CA ARG A 172 2.16 0.28 -13.78
C ARG A 172 1.25 -0.93 -13.93
N GLY A 173 -0.06 -0.79 -13.75
CA GLY A 173 -1.04 -1.85 -13.96
C GLY A 173 -1.72 -2.39 -12.71
N VAL A 174 -1.55 -1.75 -11.55
CA VAL A 174 -2.36 -2.09 -10.37
C VAL A 174 -3.81 -1.66 -10.60
N ASP A 175 -4.76 -2.58 -10.41
CA ASP A 175 -6.19 -2.35 -10.67
C ASP A 175 -6.93 -1.74 -9.48
N GLY A 176 -6.34 -1.81 -8.29
CA GLY A 176 -6.99 -1.25 -7.12
C GLY A 176 -6.17 -1.32 -5.84
N TRP A 177 -6.76 -0.77 -4.79
CA TRP A 177 -6.12 -0.61 -3.50
C TRP A 177 -6.99 -1.18 -2.38
N ARG A 178 -6.41 -1.95 -1.49
CA ARG A 178 -6.94 -2.22 -0.15
C ARG A 178 -6.33 -1.18 0.81
N LEU A 179 -7.17 -0.39 1.46
CA LEU A 179 -6.71 0.65 2.37
C LEU A 179 -6.58 0.08 3.78
N ASP A 180 -5.35 -0.08 4.23
CA ASP A 180 -5.04 -0.52 5.60
C ASP A 180 -5.31 0.60 6.60
N ALA A 181 -5.84 0.24 7.79
CA ALA A 181 -6.17 1.17 8.87
C ALA A 181 -6.98 2.40 8.41
N ALA A 182 -7.87 2.22 7.43
CA ALA A 182 -8.65 3.32 6.84
C ALA A 182 -9.56 4.00 7.87
N TYR A 183 -10.00 3.30 8.90
CA TYR A 183 -10.79 3.81 10.02
C TYR A 183 -10.07 4.90 10.85
N CYS A 184 -8.73 4.92 10.82
CA CYS A 184 -7.92 5.94 11.49
C CYS A 184 -7.78 7.22 10.68
N VAL A 185 -8.23 7.23 9.42
CA VAL A 185 -8.11 8.36 8.51
C VAL A 185 -9.48 9.00 8.30
N ASN A 186 -9.56 10.33 8.45
CA ASN A 186 -10.81 11.06 8.23
C ASN A 186 -11.40 10.73 6.85
N PRO A 187 -12.68 10.34 6.74
CA PRO A 187 -13.35 10.07 5.47
C PRO A 187 -13.26 11.20 4.45
N GLU A 188 -13.18 12.46 4.90
CA GLU A 188 -13.00 13.64 4.03
C GLU A 188 -11.68 13.59 3.27
N PHE A 189 -10.64 13.02 3.85
CA PHE A 189 -9.36 12.79 3.17
C PHE A 189 -9.54 11.88 1.97
N TRP A 190 -10.20 10.74 2.17
CA TRP A 190 -10.50 9.81 1.09
C TRP A 190 -11.45 10.41 0.04
N ALA A 191 -12.43 11.18 0.47
CA ALA A 191 -13.33 11.91 -0.43
C ALA A 191 -12.60 12.90 -1.35
N ALA A 192 -11.40 13.34 -0.98
CA ALA A 192 -10.55 14.19 -1.82
C ALA A 192 -9.54 13.40 -2.67
N VAL A 193 -8.93 12.34 -2.14
CA VAL A 193 -7.95 11.49 -2.85
C VAL A 193 -8.62 10.67 -3.96
N LEU A 194 -9.74 10.00 -3.65
CA LEU A 194 -10.35 9.03 -4.56
C LEU A 194 -10.79 9.63 -5.91
N PRO A 195 -11.42 10.81 -5.97
CA PRO A 195 -11.75 11.43 -7.25
C PRO A 195 -10.50 11.78 -8.07
N ALA A 196 -9.42 12.24 -7.42
CA ALA A 196 -8.19 12.61 -8.10
C ALA A 196 -7.48 11.40 -8.74
N VAL A 197 -7.51 10.24 -8.08
CA VAL A 197 -7.01 8.97 -8.65
C VAL A 197 -7.91 8.51 -9.79
N ARG A 198 -9.24 8.54 -9.60
CA ARG A 198 -10.20 8.08 -10.63
C ARG A 198 -10.29 8.97 -11.84
N GLU A 199 -9.90 10.22 -11.76
CA GLU A 199 -9.80 11.10 -12.93
C GLU A 199 -8.80 10.53 -13.94
N LYS A 200 -7.71 9.95 -13.47
CA LYS A 200 -6.66 9.34 -14.30
C LYS A 200 -6.91 7.84 -14.53
N HIS A 201 -7.42 7.14 -13.54
CA HIS A 201 -7.69 5.70 -13.53
C HIS A 201 -9.15 5.42 -13.15
N PRO A 202 -10.11 5.60 -14.08
CA PRO A 202 -11.54 5.49 -13.78
C PRO A 202 -11.96 4.10 -13.29
N ASP A 203 -11.23 3.07 -13.67
CA ASP A 203 -11.48 1.68 -13.30
C ASP A 203 -10.74 1.22 -12.05
N CYS A 204 -10.01 2.14 -11.36
CA CYS A 204 -9.32 1.80 -10.13
C CYS A 204 -10.32 1.54 -8.98
N LEU A 205 -10.23 0.34 -8.39
CA LEU A 205 -10.99 -0.01 -7.19
C LEU A 205 -10.27 0.53 -5.95
N LEU A 206 -11.08 1.02 -5.00
CA LEU A 206 -10.64 1.39 -3.67
C LEU A 206 -11.53 0.66 -2.66
N TYR A 207 -10.92 -0.16 -1.85
CA TYR A 207 -11.56 -1.04 -0.88
C TYR A 207 -10.97 -0.81 0.51
N THR A 208 -11.80 -0.73 1.55
CA THR A 208 -11.37 -0.64 2.94
C THR A 208 -11.58 -1.98 3.62
N SER A 209 -10.56 -2.51 4.31
CA SER A 209 -10.65 -3.81 4.97
C SER A 209 -11.47 -3.80 6.25
N ASP A 210 -11.67 -2.63 6.84
CA ASP A 210 -12.18 -2.49 8.22
C ASP A 210 -13.67 -2.10 8.26
N ALA A 211 -14.35 -2.07 7.11
CA ALA A 211 -15.79 -1.76 7.03
C ALA A 211 -16.71 -2.95 7.37
N ALA A 212 -16.14 -4.09 7.76
CA ALA A 212 -16.90 -5.34 7.99
C ALA A 212 -17.24 -5.59 9.46
N ASP A 213 -16.75 -4.78 10.40
CA ASP A 213 -16.92 -5.00 11.85
C ASP A 213 -17.86 -3.99 12.52
N GLU A 214 -18.67 -3.21 11.75
CA GLU A 214 -19.75 -2.38 12.27
C GLU A 214 -21.14 -2.87 11.86
#